data_f07d466fe83046830a9514e01c9c3dc5
#
_entry.id   f07d466fe83046830a9514e01c9c3dc5
#
_cell.length_a   1.000
_cell.length_b   1.000
_cell.length_c   1.000
_cell.angle_alpha   90.00
_cell.angle_beta   90.00
_cell.angle_gamma   90.00
#
_symmetry.space_group_name_H-M   'P 1'
#
loop_
_entity.id
_entity.type
_entity.pdbx_description
1 polymer ?
#
loop_
_entity_poly.entity_id
_entity_poly.type
_entity_poly.pdbx_seq_one_letter_code
_entity_poly.pdbx_strand_id
1 'polypeptide(L)'
;YREVGKIERPGHVELYNKEGQQVLNQGMEFGLQGQYSLDMPQKTFKVRAKAKYGEKYFNAKLFDDLEYTQYKSFVLRNSGNDCVWTRMNDSFQSTLIDSFNKVAATPTTVIHQAVKPVVVYLNGVYWGHYNMRERVDRFFVASHEGLTLEQADHMDILEASYSTFFGTNKEYKAMIAKVKTLSPATNPEDLQYILDRVDVDNYFDYMAFEMFFGNSDTGNIRFYKLKQPDAKWKWIFYDSDYGLFRSGFDSPTSYLKPKGSGQQNINNTLIVKLLENDEMKHKFLTRLGEVFQVFTTEFMTNVYNEMAARLEPEMALHFTRWAEENDKAINIDSPSTPEGALRYWNTRLDYTRNVLKKRPTYFYEMVQEHFALSDDQMLFFFGTKPILPDDAVVTEGKKWG
;
A
#
# COMPACT_ATOMS: atom_id res chain seq x y z
N TYR A 1 -3.40 -18.91 -17.24
CA TYR A 1 -2.37 -18.43 -16.31
C TYR A 1 -2.77 -18.54 -14.84
N ARG A 2 -4.05 -18.35 -14.45
CA ARG A 2 -4.49 -18.41 -13.04
C ARG A 2 -4.27 -19.78 -12.39
N GLU A 3 -4.37 -20.87 -13.12
CA GLU A 3 -4.00 -22.21 -12.63
C GLU A 3 -2.50 -22.45 -12.64
N VAL A 4 -1.80 -21.93 -13.66
CA VAL A 4 -0.34 -21.99 -13.76
C VAL A 4 0.35 -21.17 -12.66
N GLY A 5 -0.28 -20.10 -12.17
CA GLY A 5 0.21 -19.29 -11.05
C GLY A 5 0.34 -20.04 -9.72
N LYS A 6 -0.26 -21.23 -9.60
CA LYS A 6 -0.11 -22.12 -8.43
C LYS A 6 1.10 -23.06 -8.53
N ILE A 7 1.76 -23.11 -9.68
CA ILE A 7 2.91 -23.99 -9.91
C ILE A 7 4.16 -23.34 -9.33
N GLU A 8 4.81 -24.04 -8.41
CA GLU A 8 6.09 -23.67 -7.83
C GLU A 8 7.20 -24.59 -8.38
N ARG A 9 8.36 -24.04 -8.62
CA ARG A 9 9.52 -24.74 -9.19
C ARG A 9 10.75 -24.50 -8.33
N PRO A 10 11.66 -25.48 -8.24
CA PRO A 10 12.98 -25.23 -7.68
C PRO A 10 13.75 -24.24 -8.56
N GLY A 11 14.53 -23.41 -7.92
CA GLY A 11 15.40 -22.44 -8.56
C GLY A 11 16.59 -22.09 -7.68
N HIS A 12 17.37 -21.16 -8.15
CA HIS A 12 18.46 -20.57 -7.40
C HIS A 12 18.37 -19.06 -7.50
N VAL A 13 18.66 -18.35 -6.41
CA VAL A 13 18.65 -16.89 -6.34
C VAL A 13 20.01 -16.38 -5.92
N GLU A 14 20.54 -15.44 -6.67
CA GLU A 14 21.69 -14.63 -6.34
C GLU A 14 21.25 -13.17 -6.29
N LEU A 15 21.62 -12.45 -5.25
CA LEU A 15 21.39 -11.02 -5.11
C LEU A 15 22.72 -10.32 -4.89
N TYR A 16 22.93 -9.28 -5.67
CA TYR A 16 24.12 -8.42 -5.58
C TYR A 16 23.67 -7.00 -5.20
N ASN A 17 24.45 -6.33 -4.37
CA ASN A 17 24.24 -4.91 -4.09
C ASN A 17 24.79 -4.03 -5.24
N LYS A 18 24.65 -2.71 -5.12
CA LYS A 18 25.10 -1.76 -6.14
C LYS A 18 26.64 -1.72 -6.31
N GLU A 19 27.38 -2.20 -5.32
CA GLU A 19 28.84 -2.35 -5.35
C GLU A 19 29.28 -3.68 -5.99
N GLY A 20 28.35 -4.52 -6.44
CA GLY A 20 28.61 -5.83 -7.03
C GLY A 20 28.96 -6.93 -6.02
N GLN A 21 28.74 -6.69 -4.71
CA GLN A 21 28.97 -7.69 -3.67
C GLN A 21 27.76 -8.62 -3.58
N GLN A 22 28.00 -9.91 -3.47
CA GLN A 22 26.96 -10.90 -3.33
C GLN A 22 26.34 -10.85 -1.92
N VAL A 23 25.05 -10.52 -1.84
CA VAL A 23 24.27 -10.41 -0.60
C VAL A 23 23.55 -11.71 -0.26
N LEU A 24 23.08 -12.44 -1.29
CA LEU A 24 22.36 -13.69 -1.13
C LEU A 24 22.77 -14.66 -2.25
N ASN A 25 22.88 -15.94 -1.89
CA ASN A 25 23.17 -17.02 -2.83
C ASN A 25 22.66 -18.35 -2.27
N GLN A 26 21.48 -18.79 -2.72
CA GLN A 26 20.95 -20.08 -2.27
C GLN A 26 19.86 -20.64 -3.20
N GLY A 27 19.62 -21.94 -3.07
CA GLY A 27 18.46 -22.61 -3.66
C GLY A 27 17.13 -22.12 -3.04
N MET A 28 16.09 -22.05 -3.86
CA MET A 28 14.79 -21.51 -3.46
C MET A 28 13.63 -22.18 -4.22
N GLU A 29 12.42 -21.86 -3.82
CA GLU A 29 11.21 -22.13 -4.55
C GLU A 29 10.74 -20.86 -5.26
N PHE A 30 10.46 -21.01 -6.55
CA PHE A 30 10.07 -19.92 -7.42
C PHE A 30 8.66 -20.15 -7.96
N GLY A 31 7.84 -19.13 -7.95
CA GLY A 31 6.46 -19.20 -8.46
C GLY A 31 5.94 -17.85 -8.91
N LEU A 32 4.80 -17.83 -9.57
CA LEU A 32 4.09 -16.61 -9.93
C LEU A 32 3.23 -16.12 -8.78
N GLN A 33 3.01 -14.81 -8.69
CA GLN A 33 2.12 -14.20 -7.72
C GLN A 33 1.26 -13.12 -8.40
N GLY A 34 0.05 -12.93 -7.89
CA GLY A 34 -0.90 -11.94 -8.36
C GLY A 34 -2.24 -12.55 -8.74
N GLN A 35 -3.17 -11.71 -9.13
CA GLN A 35 -4.45 -12.09 -9.72
C GLN A 35 -4.54 -11.47 -11.12
N TYR A 36 -4.95 -10.21 -11.23
CA TYR A 36 -5.01 -9.50 -12.49
C TYR A 36 -3.62 -9.31 -13.11
N SER A 37 -2.60 -9.00 -12.30
CA SER A 37 -1.21 -8.84 -12.76
C SER A 37 -0.59 -10.11 -13.37
N LEU A 38 -1.24 -11.29 -13.24
CA LEU A 38 -0.83 -12.49 -13.98
C LEU A 38 -1.14 -12.42 -15.49
N ASP A 39 -2.00 -11.51 -15.90
CA ASP A 39 -2.30 -11.29 -17.33
C ASP A 39 -1.25 -10.38 -18.00
N MET A 40 -0.46 -9.63 -17.19
CA MET A 40 0.62 -8.79 -17.70
C MET A 40 1.76 -9.62 -18.31
N PRO A 41 2.43 -9.16 -19.39
CA PRO A 41 3.58 -9.86 -20.00
C PRO A 41 4.70 -10.12 -19.00
N GLN A 42 5.19 -9.09 -18.34
CA GLN A 42 6.14 -9.21 -17.24
C GLN A 42 5.42 -9.70 -15.98
N LYS A 43 5.75 -10.91 -15.52
CA LYS A 43 5.08 -11.55 -14.38
C LYS A 43 5.71 -11.11 -13.05
N THR A 44 4.90 -11.01 -12.00
CA THR A 44 5.37 -10.92 -10.63
C THR A 44 5.82 -12.30 -10.14
N PHE A 45 6.99 -12.36 -9.52
CA PHE A 45 7.57 -13.59 -9.00
C PHE A 45 7.55 -13.62 -7.48
N LYS A 46 7.16 -14.76 -6.93
CA LYS A 46 7.33 -15.11 -5.52
C LYS A 46 8.61 -15.95 -5.39
N VAL A 47 9.52 -15.49 -4.55
CA VAL A 47 10.77 -16.16 -4.23
C VAL A 47 10.72 -16.60 -2.77
N ARG A 48 10.85 -17.90 -2.49
CA ARG A 48 10.63 -18.48 -1.17
C ARG A 48 11.76 -19.40 -0.75
N ALA A 49 12.31 -19.18 0.44
CA ALA A 49 13.29 -20.07 1.05
C ALA A 49 12.63 -21.39 1.47
N LYS A 50 13.21 -22.49 1.07
CA LYS A 50 12.77 -23.86 1.38
C LYS A 50 13.98 -24.72 1.74
N ALA A 51 13.96 -25.32 2.94
CA ALA A 51 15.01 -26.24 3.40
C ALA A 51 15.30 -27.42 2.43
N LYS A 52 14.33 -27.74 1.56
CA LYS A 52 14.49 -28.77 0.53
C LYS A 52 15.48 -28.35 -0.57
N TYR A 53 15.62 -27.06 -0.84
CA TYR A 53 16.42 -26.53 -1.96
C TYR A 53 17.62 -25.68 -1.49
N GLY A 54 17.66 -25.28 -0.23
CA GLY A 54 18.69 -24.45 0.38
C GLY A 54 18.43 -24.28 1.87
N GLU A 55 18.66 -23.09 2.41
CA GLU A 55 18.33 -22.78 3.78
C GLU A 55 16.82 -22.60 4.01
N LYS A 56 16.36 -22.83 5.25
CA LYS A 56 14.95 -22.63 5.63
C LYS A 56 14.48 -21.19 5.47
N TYR A 57 15.39 -20.24 5.58
CA TYR A 57 15.19 -18.80 5.48
C TYR A 57 16.29 -18.17 4.62
N PHE A 58 16.02 -16.99 4.07
CA PHE A 58 17.04 -16.11 3.53
C PHE A 58 17.66 -15.33 4.68
N ASN A 59 18.95 -15.56 4.95
CA ASN A 59 19.71 -14.92 6.04
C ASN A 59 20.59 -13.81 5.42
N ALA A 60 19.99 -12.68 5.10
CA ALA A 60 20.65 -11.55 4.45
C ALA A 60 19.90 -10.25 4.73
N LYS A 61 20.57 -9.11 4.68
CA LYS A 61 19.96 -7.77 4.71
C LYS A 61 19.37 -7.50 3.32
N LEU A 62 18.10 -7.85 3.11
CA LEU A 62 17.44 -7.68 1.82
C LEU A 62 16.98 -6.24 1.58
N PHE A 63 16.51 -5.57 2.64
CA PHE A 63 16.01 -4.20 2.62
C PHE A 63 16.82 -3.35 3.59
N ASP A 64 17.25 -2.18 3.12
CA ASP A 64 18.21 -1.36 3.86
C ASP A 64 17.58 -0.69 5.10
N ASP A 65 16.28 -0.39 5.04
CA ASP A 65 15.53 0.32 6.07
C ASP A 65 14.94 -0.61 7.17
N LEU A 66 15.05 -1.94 7.03
CA LEU A 66 14.54 -2.90 8.02
C LEU A 66 15.66 -3.38 8.97
N GLU A 67 15.34 -3.55 10.24
CA GLU A 67 16.31 -4.02 11.24
C GLU A 67 16.60 -5.52 11.13
N TYR A 68 15.61 -6.33 10.75
CA TYR A 68 15.79 -7.78 10.65
C TYR A 68 16.49 -8.21 9.35
N THR A 69 17.15 -9.35 9.42
CA THR A 69 17.98 -9.92 8.33
C THR A 69 17.56 -11.33 7.95
N GLN A 70 16.40 -11.78 8.42
CA GLN A 70 15.90 -13.13 8.15
C GLN A 70 14.52 -13.05 7.50
N TYR A 71 14.36 -13.69 6.31
CA TYR A 71 13.12 -13.64 5.55
C TYR A 71 12.71 -15.04 5.09
N LYS A 72 11.40 -15.31 5.11
CA LYS A 72 10.84 -16.53 4.51
C LYS A 72 10.67 -16.42 3.00
N SER A 73 10.32 -15.26 2.54
CA SER A 73 10.06 -14.99 1.13
C SER A 73 10.12 -13.48 0.84
N PHE A 74 10.31 -13.16 -0.42
CA PHE A 74 10.11 -11.83 -0.98
C PHE A 74 9.41 -11.94 -2.34
N VAL A 75 8.98 -10.81 -2.87
CA VAL A 75 8.30 -10.70 -4.15
C VAL A 75 9.11 -9.81 -5.08
N LEU A 76 9.28 -10.22 -6.30
CA LEU A 76 9.75 -9.38 -7.40
C LEU A 76 8.49 -8.89 -8.13
N ARG A 77 8.00 -7.71 -7.74
CA ARG A 77 6.74 -7.15 -8.24
C ARG A 77 6.98 -6.40 -9.56
N ASN A 78 6.20 -6.72 -10.56
CA ASN A 78 6.21 -6.06 -11.87
C ASN A 78 5.57 -4.65 -11.87
N SER A 79 5.19 -4.14 -10.71
CA SER A 79 4.44 -2.90 -10.43
C SER A 79 2.91 -3.01 -10.57
N GLY A 80 2.36 -4.21 -10.70
CA GLY A 80 0.92 -4.44 -10.70
C GLY A 80 0.21 -3.73 -11.85
N ASN A 81 -0.84 -2.97 -11.56
CA ASN A 81 -1.59 -2.21 -12.56
C ASN A 81 -0.80 -1.02 -13.12
N ASP A 82 0.23 -0.57 -12.41
CA ASP A 82 1.13 0.52 -12.80
C ASP A 82 2.31 0.08 -13.69
N CYS A 83 2.30 -1.16 -14.17
CA CYS A 83 3.44 -1.79 -14.85
C CYS A 83 3.90 -1.09 -16.13
N VAL A 84 3.03 -0.35 -16.82
CA VAL A 84 3.33 0.42 -18.04
C VAL A 84 3.26 1.94 -17.82
N TRP A 85 2.88 2.38 -16.62
CA TRP A 85 2.76 3.81 -16.29
C TRP A 85 4.01 4.31 -15.58
N THR A 86 3.95 4.49 -14.26
CA THR A 86 5.09 5.02 -13.51
C THR A 86 6.03 3.94 -12.99
N ARG A 87 5.56 2.71 -12.84
CA ARG A 87 6.23 1.53 -12.29
C ARG A 87 6.60 1.65 -10.80
N MET A 88 6.11 2.66 -10.12
CA MET A 88 6.47 2.91 -8.71
C MET A 88 5.29 3.38 -7.84
N ASN A 89 4.06 3.46 -8.36
CA ASN A 89 2.96 4.12 -7.64
C ASN A 89 2.66 3.48 -6.27
N ASP A 90 2.52 2.15 -6.19
CA ASP A 90 2.35 1.44 -4.92
C ASP A 90 3.57 1.59 -3.99
N SER A 91 4.78 1.46 -4.52
CA SER A 91 6.02 1.64 -3.75
C SER A 91 6.22 3.08 -3.27
N PHE A 92 5.78 4.07 -4.05
CA PHE A 92 5.82 5.48 -3.68
C PHE A 92 5.01 5.75 -2.41
N GLN A 93 3.80 5.21 -2.31
CA GLN A 93 2.97 5.42 -1.13
C GLN A 93 3.56 4.74 0.12
N SER A 94 4.14 3.55 -0.01
CA SER A 94 4.90 2.92 1.09
C SER A 94 6.09 3.81 1.51
N THR A 95 6.82 4.37 0.55
CA THR A 95 7.95 5.29 0.83
C THR A 95 7.49 6.60 1.45
N LEU A 96 6.29 7.09 1.10
CA LEU A 96 5.69 8.26 1.77
C LEU A 96 5.41 7.98 3.25
N ILE A 97 4.93 6.77 3.60
CA ILE A 97 4.71 6.39 5.00
C ILE A 97 6.05 6.30 5.76
N ASP A 98 7.09 5.72 5.16
CA ASP A 98 8.45 5.75 5.75
C ASP A 98 8.93 7.19 5.99
N SER A 99 8.69 8.07 5.02
CA SER A 99 9.09 9.48 5.11
C SER A 99 8.25 10.24 6.13
N PHE A 100 6.97 9.92 6.25
CA PHE A 100 6.09 10.42 7.30
C PHE A 100 6.63 10.07 8.69
N ASN A 101 7.02 8.82 8.91
CA ASN A 101 7.56 8.36 10.20
C ASN A 101 8.85 9.08 10.63
N LYS A 102 9.59 9.65 9.68
CA LYS A 102 10.82 10.41 9.98
C LYS A 102 10.56 11.85 10.44
N VAL A 103 9.38 12.41 10.14
CA VAL A 103 9.07 13.82 10.38
C VAL A 103 7.85 14.06 11.26
N ALA A 104 6.92 13.10 11.35
CA ALA A 104 5.70 13.21 12.14
C ALA A 104 6.02 13.23 13.64
N ALA A 105 5.28 14.03 14.41
CA ALA A 105 5.38 14.05 15.86
C ALA A 105 5.06 12.70 16.49
N THR A 106 4.10 11.99 15.89
CA THR A 106 3.72 10.63 16.29
C THR A 106 3.86 9.69 15.09
N PRO A 107 4.93 8.88 15.02
CA PRO A 107 5.07 7.86 13.97
C PRO A 107 3.91 6.87 13.98
N THR A 108 3.57 6.34 12.81
CA THR A 108 2.53 5.31 12.72
C THR A 108 3.02 3.93 13.13
N THR A 109 2.10 3.10 13.63
CA THR A 109 2.32 1.66 13.86
C THR A 109 1.76 0.81 12.70
N VAL A 110 1.24 1.41 11.65
CA VAL A 110 0.77 0.69 10.46
C VAL A 110 1.95 0.11 9.71
N ILE A 111 2.02 -1.22 9.69
CA ILE A 111 3.07 -1.91 8.96
C ILE A 111 2.79 -1.90 7.45
N HIS A 112 3.83 -1.75 6.66
CA HIS A 112 3.78 -1.70 5.21
C HIS A 112 5.01 -2.37 4.60
N GLN A 113 4.96 -2.68 3.32
CA GLN A 113 6.03 -3.40 2.64
C GLN A 113 7.22 -2.49 2.39
N ALA A 114 8.40 -2.90 2.81
CA ALA A 114 9.65 -2.33 2.30
C ALA A 114 9.77 -2.57 0.80
N VAL A 115 10.48 -1.67 0.13
CA VAL A 115 10.69 -1.70 -1.32
C VAL A 115 12.15 -1.46 -1.67
N LYS A 116 12.63 -2.21 -2.67
CA LYS A 116 13.95 -2.01 -3.26
C LYS A 116 13.85 -2.23 -4.77
N PRO A 117 14.11 -1.22 -5.61
CA PRO A 117 14.19 -1.42 -7.05
C PRO A 117 15.38 -2.30 -7.38
N VAL A 118 15.18 -3.28 -8.25
CA VAL A 118 16.20 -4.24 -8.68
C VAL A 118 16.11 -4.51 -10.17
N VAL A 119 17.23 -4.88 -10.76
CA VAL A 119 17.31 -5.44 -12.12
C VAL A 119 17.36 -6.95 -12.02
N VAL A 120 16.52 -7.63 -12.78
CA VAL A 120 16.43 -9.09 -12.77
C VAL A 120 17.01 -9.68 -14.03
N TYR A 121 17.79 -10.74 -13.88
CA TYR A 121 18.25 -11.63 -14.94
C TYR A 121 17.67 -13.03 -14.69
N LEU A 122 17.06 -13.64 -15.70
CA LEU A 122 16.62 -15.04 -15.67
C LEU A 122 17.55 -15.91 -16.51
N ASN A 123 18.25 -16.84 -15.87
CA ASN A 123 19.23 -17.71 -16.53
C ASN A 123 20.27 -16.90 -17.36
N GLY A 124 20.76 -15.80 -16.81
CA GLY A 124 21.71 -14.92 -17.48
C GLY A 124 21.14 -13.97 -18.53
N VAL A 125 19.81 -14.06 -18.80
CA VAL A 125 19.14 -13.15 -19.75
C VAL A 125 18.51 -11.98 -18.99
N TYR A 126 18.77 -10.77 -19.46
CA TYR A 126 18.16 -9.56 -18.90
C TYR A 126 16.63 -9.65 -18.93
N TRP A 127 16.00 -9.42 -17.77
CA TRP A 127 14.56 -9.53 -17.60
C TRP A 127 13.88 -8.22 -17.19
N GLY A 128 14.67 -7.19 -16.88
CA GLY A 128 14.20 -5.84 -16.64
C GLY A 128 14.06 -5.46 -15.17
N HIS A 129 13.56 -4.25 -14.97
CA HIS A 129 13.29 -3.67 -13.66
C HIS A 129 12.14 -4.38 -12.94
N TYR A 130 12.33 -4.60 -11.64
CA TYR A 130 11.31 -5.04 -10.68
C TYR A 130 11.42 -4.23 -9.38
N ASN A 131 10.30 -4.11 -8.68
CA ASN A 131 10.29 -3.70 -7.29
C ASN A 131 10.39 -4.96 -6.41
N MET A 132 11.55 -5.22 -5.81
CA MET A 132 11.66 -6.23 -4.77
C MET A 132 10.92 -5.73 -3.53
N ARG A 133 10.01 -6.54 -3.00
CA ARG A 133 9.16 -6.19 -1.85
C ARG A 133 9.07 -7.35 -0.88
N GLU A 134 8.81 -7.04 0.37
CA GLU A 134 8.38 -8.05 1.31
C GLU A 134 7.08 -8.71 0.84
N ARG A 135 6.87 -9.94 1.20
CA ARG A 135 5.61 -10.63 0.92
C ARG A 135 4.68 -10.51 2.11
N VAL A 136 3.53 -9.86 1.94
CA VAL A 136 2.54 -9.69 3.02
C VAL A 136 1.89 -11.03 3.34
N ASP A 137 2.46 -11.72 4.33
CA ASP A 137 1.97 -12.97 4.91
C ASP A 137 2.29 -13.04 6.41
N ARG A 138 2.07 -14.17 7.05
CA ARG A 138 2.34 -14.32 8.50
C ARG A 138 3.80 -14.11 8.90
N PHE A 139 4.75 -14.38 8.01
CA PHE A 139 6.17 -14.16 8.29
C PHE A 139 6.52 -12.67 8.27
N PHE A 140 5.92 -11.92 7.35
CA PHE A 140 5.99 -10.46 7.32
C PHE A 140 5.47 -9.86 8.63
N VAL A 141 4.25 -10.25 9.04
CA VAL A 141 3.67 -9.77 10.31
C VAL A 141 4.57 -10.15 11.51
N ALA A 142 5.06 -11.39 11.55
CA ALA A 142 5.95 -11.82 12.63
C ALA A 142 7.20 -10.93 12.73
N SER A 143 7.88 -10.66 11.61
CA SER A 143 9.08 -9.82 11.59
C SER A 143 8.80 -8.38 12.04
N HIS A 144 7.72 -7.78 11.57
CA HIS A 144 7.33 -6.41 11.94
C HIS A 144 6.86 -6.29 13.40
N GLU A 145 6.29 -7.36 13.97
CA GLU A 145 5.87 -7.42 15.37
C GLU A 145 6.98 -7.92 16.33
N GLY A 146 8.21 -8.05 15.82
CA GLY A 146 9.36 -8.48 16.65
C GLY A 146 9.31 -9.94 17.06
N LEU A 147 8.51 -10.77 16.41
CA LEU A 147 8.42 -12.21 16.62
C LEU A 147 9.45 -12.95 15.78
N THR A 148 9.85 -14.14 16.22
CA THR A 148 10.64 -15.04 15.38
C THR A 148 9.79 -15.62 14.25
N LEU A 149 10.42 -16.03 13.15
CA LEU A 149 9.69 -16.65 12.03
C LEU A 149 9.06 -18.01 12.40
N GLU A 150 9.54 -18.67 13.46
CA GLU A 150 8.93 -19.86 14.05
C GLU A 150 7.60 -19.55 14.75
N GLN A 151 7.45 -18.34 15.28
CA GLN A 151 6.21 -17.86 15.92
C GLN A 151 5.16 -17.34 14.95
N ALA A 152 5.44 -17.33 13.64
CA ALA A 152 4.56 -16.79 12.62
C ALA A 152 3.16 -17.47 12.54
N ASP A 153 2.99 -18.63 13.16
CA ASP A 153 1.70 -19.34 13.21
C ASP A 153 0.78 -18.84 14.34
N HIS A 154 1.26 -17.98 15.22
CA HIS A 154 0.51 -17.45 16.36
C HIS A 154 -0.28 -16.17 16.04
N MET A 155 -1.03 -16.19 14.95
CA MET A 155 -1.86 -15.05 14.55
C MET A 155 -3.04 -15.47 13.66
N ASP A 156 -3.98 -14.58 13.53
CA ASP A 156 -4.99 -14.61 12.48
C ASP A 156 -4.76 -13.44 11.52
N ILE A 157 -4.82 -13.67 10.22
CA ILE A 157 -4.73 -12.65 9.17
C ILE A 157 -5.97 -12.76 8.30
N LEU A 158 -6.66 -11.65 8.13
CA LEU A 158 -7.86 -11.54 7.32
C LEU A 158 -7.63 -10.62 6.13
N GLU A 159 -8.46 -10.76 5.11
CA GLU A 159 -8.42 -9.94 3.91
C GLU A 159 -9.82 -9.53 3.45
N ALA A 160 -9.91 -8.51 2.64
CA ALA A 160 -11.16 -7.91 2.17
C ALA A 160 -12.09 -7.56 3.33
N SER A 161 -13.37 -7.90 3.27
CA SER A 161 -14.30 -7.63 4.38
C SER A 161 -13.93 -8.38 5.66
N TYR A 162 -13.59 -9.64 5.60
CA TYR A 162 -13.10 -10.53 6.66
C TYR A 162 -12.89 -11.99 6.18
N SER A 163 -12.50 -12.19 4.95
CA SER A 163 -12.10 -13.52 4.47
C SER A 163 -10.82 -13.97 5.17
N THR A 164 -10.72 -15.27 5.45
CA THR A 164 -9.51 -15.80 6.10
C THR A 164 -8.36 -15.89 5.09
N PHE A 165 -7.29 -15.14 5.32
CA PHE A 165 -6.02 -15.33 4.62
C PHE A 165 -5.14 -16.36 5.34
N PHE A 166 -5.06 -16.28 6.68
CA PHE A 166 -4.38 -17.24 7.54
C PHE A 166 -5.10 -17.34 8.90
N GLY A 167 -5.09 -18.53 9.52
CA GLY A 167 -5.75 -18.75 10.80
C GLY A 167 -7.27 -18.84 10.69
N THR A 168 -8.02 -18.01 11.44
CA THR A 168 -9.49 -18.04 11.48
C THR A 168 -10.08 -16.63 11.56
N ASN A 169 -11.28 -16.45 11.04
CA ASN A 169 -12.03 -15.18 11.10
C ASN A 169 -13.16 -15.18 12.15
N LYS A 170 -13.28 -16.21 12.96
CA LYS A 170 -14.41 -16.39 13.88
C LYS A 170 -14.54 -15.24 14.87
N GLU A 171 -13.43 -14.86 15.49
CA GLU A 171 -13.40 -13.78 16.48
C GLU A 171 -13.77 -12.44 15.86
N TYR A 172 -13.19 -12.10 14.71
CA TYR A 172 -13.49 -10.84 14.02
C TYR A 172 -14.96 -10.76 13.58
N LYS A 173 -15.51 -11.87 13.04
CA LYS A 173 -16.93 -11.94 12.66
C LYS A 173 -17.85 -11.70 13.87
N ALA A 174 -17.56 -12.34 15.00
CA ALA A 174 -18.34 -12.15 16.24
C ALA A 174 -18.23 -10.70 16.73
N MET A 175 -17.03 -10.12 16.72
CA MET A 175 -16.78 -8.73 17.07
C MET A 175 -17.60 -7.77 16.19
N ILE A 176 -17.52 -7.88 14.87
CA ILE A 176 -18.23 -6.99 13.94
C ILE A 176 -19.76 -7.18 14.04
N ALA A 177 -20.24 -8.39 14.27
CA ALA A 177 -21.67 -8.62 14.53
C ALA A 177 -22.14 -7.88 15.79
N LYS A 178 -21.35 -7.90 16.86
CA LYS A 178 -21.63 -7.14 18.10
C LYS A 178 -21.51 -5.63 17.86
N VAL A 179 -20.45 -5.14 17.20
CA VAL A 179 -20.23 -3.71 16.92
C VAL A 179 -21.43 -3.06 16.23
N LYS A 180 -22.11 -3.78 15.33
CA LYS A 180 -23.33 -3.28 14.66
C LYS A 180 -24.46 -2.92 15.61
N THR A 181 -24.51 -3.53 16.79
CA THR A 181 -25.57 -3.33 17.81
C THR A 181 -25.18 -2.31 18.87
N LEU A 182 -23.94 -1.83 18.87
CA LEU A 182 -23.41 -0.90 19.87
C LEU A 182 -23.82 0.55 19.58
N SER A 183 -23.83 1.35 20.63
CA SER A 183 -24.11 2.79 20.60
C SER A 183 -22.96 3.57 21.27
N PRO A 184 -21.75 3.61 20.69
CA PRO A 184 -20.58 4.21 21.32
C PRO A 184 -20.71 5.73 21.54
N ALA A 185 -21.63 6.39 20.85
CA ALA A 185 -21.95 7.80 21.09
C ALA A 185 -22.56 8.07 22.47
N THR A 186 -23.30 7.12 23.04
CA THR A 186 -24.09 7.32 24.27
C THR A 186 -23.77 6.34 25.38
N ASN A 187 -23.08 5.25 25.06
CA ASN A 187 -22.72 4.21 26.03
C ASN A 187 -21.19 4.00 26.07
N PRO A 188 -20.51 4.43 27.15
CA PRO A 188 -19.07 4.24 27.28
C PRO A 188 -18.62 2.78 27.27
N GLU A 189 -19.44 1.84 27.76
CA GLU A 189 -19.10 0.40 27.74
C GLU A 189 -19.07 -0.14 26.30
N ASP A 190 -19.95 0.37 25.44
CA ASP A 190 -19.98 0.02 24.02
C ASP A 190 -18.73 0.52 23.30
N LEU A 191 -18.27 1.73 23.60
CA LEU A 191 -16.99 2.23 23.11
C LEU A 191 -15.82 1.37 23.61
N GLN A 192 -15.80 1.11 24.93
CA GLN A 192 -14.74 0.32 25.55
C GLN A 192 -14.66 -1.08 24.94
N TYR A 193 -15.80 -1.71 24.60
CA TYR A 193 -15.82 -3.01 23.90
C TYR A 193 -15.00 -2.98 22.61
N ILE A 194 -15.06 -1.87 21.83
CA ILE A 194 -14.29 -1.70 20.60
C ILE A 194 -12.83 -1.46 20.93
N LEU A 195 -12.52 -0.57 21.87
CA LEU A 195 -11.16 -0.19 22.26
C LEU A 195 -10.35 -1.36 22.83
N ASP A 196 -11.00 -2.33 23.46
CA ASP A 196 -10.35 -3.54 23.99
C ASP A 196 -9.90 -4.51 22.86
N ARG A 197 -10.51 -4.40 21.67
CA ARG A 197 -10.33 -5.38 20.58
C ARG A 197 -9.64 -4.83 19.34
N VAL A 198 -9.65 -3.52 19.19
CA VAL A 198 -9.10 -2.83 18.04
C VAL A 198 -8.02 -1.87 18.48
N ASP A 199 -6.86 -1.90 17.85
CA ASP A 199 -5.87 -0.85 17.95
C ASP A 199 -6.37 0.35 17.13
N VAL A 200 -7.08 1.25 17.81
CA VAL A 200 -7.77 2.37 17.16
C VAL A 200 -6.77 3.38 16.59
N ASP A 201 -5.59 3.54 17.19
CA ASP A 201 -4.55 4.42 16.66
C ASP A 201 -4.02 3.86 15.33
N ASN A 202 -3.69 2.58 15.29
CA ASN A 202 -3.30 1.90 14.06
C ASN A 202 -4.40 1.98 12.99
N TYR A 203 -5.65 1.74 13.38
CA TYR A 203 -6.77 1.77 12.45
C TYR A 203 -7.05 3.17 11.88
N PHE A 204 -6.96 4.20 12.70
CA PHE A 204 -7.13 5.58 12.27
C PHE A 204 -5.99 6.04 11.35
N ASP A 205 -4.77 5.63 11.64
CA ASP A 205 -3.62 5.86 10.77
C ASP A 205 -3.82 5.21 9.39
N TYR A 206 -4.20 3.92 9.38
CA TYR A 206 -4.52 3.20 8.15
C TYR A 206 -5.59 3.93 7.33
N MET A 207 -6.71 4.30 7.97
CA MET A 207 -7.80 5.01 7.31
C MET A 207 -7.38 6.40 6.82
N ALA A 208 -6.54 7.12 7.58
CA ALA A 208 -6.04 8.43 7.19
C ALA A 208 -5.15 8.35 5.95
N PHE A 209 -4.24 7.36 5.87
CA PHE A 209 -3.41 7.14 4.68
C PHE A 209 -4.25 6.75 3.47
N GLU A 210 -5.15 5.77 3.60
CA GLU A 210 -6.02 5.34 2.52
C GLU A 210 -6.88 6.49 1.97
N MET A 211 -7.45 7.30 2.87
CA MET A 211 -8.25 8.45 2.48
C MET A 211 -7.41 9.54 1.84
N PHE A 212 -6.25 9.90 2.43
CA PHE A 212 -5.41 10.95 1.86
C PHE A 212 -4.85 10.55 0.50
N PHE A 213 -4.35 9.33 0.37
CA PHE A 213 -3.87 8.83 -0.93
C PHE A 213 -5.00 8.59 -1.92
N GLY A 214 -6.24 8.48 -1.45
CA GLY A 214 -7.40 8.30 -2.31
C GLY A 214 -7.34 6.99 -3.09
N ASN A 215 -6.97 5.90 -2.41
CA ASN A 215 -6.96 4.58 -3.02
C ASN A 215 -8.39 4.18 -3.42
N SER A 216 -8.63 4.05 -4.72
CA SER A 216 -9.95 3.70 -5.24
C SER A 216 -10.21 2.20 -5.30
N ASP A 217 -9.21 1.37 -5.09
CA ASP A 217 -9.35 -0.08 -4.96
C ASP A 217 -9.52 -0.48 -3.48
N THR A 218 -10.68 -0.19 -2.94
CA THR A 218 -11.00 -0.38 -1.52
C THR A 218 -11.17 -1.85 -1.11
N GLY A 219 -10.97 -2.80 -2.02
CA GLY A 219 -11.11 -4.24 -1.76
C GLY A 219 -9.85 -4.92 -1.22
N ASN A 220 -8.70 -4.33 -1.46
CA ASN A 220 -7.40 -4.90 -1.10
C ASN A 220 -7.00 -4.52 0.33
N ILE A 221 -7.77 -5.00 1.30
CA ILE A 221 -7.54 -4.74 2.72
C ILE A 221 -6.94 -5.99 3.36
N ARG A 222 -5.94 -5.81 4.19
CA ARG A 222 -5.38 -6.87 5.04
C ARG A 222 -5.18 -6.38 6.46
N PHE A 223 -5.55 -7.22 7.43
CA PHE A 223 -5.47 -6.91 8.85
C PHE A 223 -5.24 -8.18 9.65
N TYR A 224 -4.71 -8.05 10.84
CA TYR A 224 -4.28 -9.19 11.64
C TYR A 224 -4.48 -8.97 13.13
N LYS A 225 -4.43 -10.08 13.86
CA LYS A 225 -4.37 -10.10 15.33
C LYS A 225 -3.41 -11.21 15.76
N LEU A 226 -2.50 -10.90 16.67
CA LEU A 226 -1.67 -11.90 17.32
C LEU A 226 -2.48 -12.73 18.30
N LYS A 227 -2.15 -14.02 18.47
CA LYS A 227 -2.75 -14.92 19.48
C LYS A 227 -1.99 -14.78 20.80
N GLN A 228 -2.07 -13.59 21.39
CA GLN A 228 -1.49 -13.23 22.67
C GLN A 228 -2.57 -12.57 23.53
N PRO A 229 -2.44 -12.61 24.89
CA PRO A 229 -3.31 -11.84 25.75
C PRO A 229 -3.33 -10.36 25.34
N ASP A 230 -4.49 -9.74 25.42
CA ASP A 230 -4.72 -8.32 25.16
C ASP A 230 -4.32 -7.82 23.75
N ALA A 231 -3.98 -8.73 22.81
CA ALA A 231 -3.70 -8.36 21.44
C ALA A 231 -4.97 -7.81 20.76
N LYS A 232 -4.77 -6.79 19.95
CA LYS A 232 -5.84 -6.07 19.23
C LYS A 232 -5.69 -6.26 17.72
N TRP A 233 -6.78 -6.07 17.00
CA TRP A 233 -6.76 -6.04 15.52
C TRP A 233 -6.01 -4.81 15.03
N LYS A 234 -5.07 -5.03 14.08
CA LYS A 234 -4.25 -4.01 13.40
C LYS A 234 -4.33 -4.17 11.89
N TRP A 235 -4.16 -3.09 11.16
CA TRP A 235 -4.22 -3.02 9.70
C TRP A 235 -2.84 -2.95 9.07
N ILE A 236 -2.75 -3.45 7.85
CA ILE A 236 -1.54 -3.43 7.02
C ILE A 236 -1.81 -2.55 5.81
N PHE A 237 -0.92 -1.60 5.53
CA PHE A 237 -0.99 -0.82 4.30
C PHE A 237 -0.27 -1.56 3.17
N TYR A 238 -1.00 -1.92 2.11
CA TYR A 238 -0.44 -2.62 0.96
C TYR A 238 -1.37 -2.53 -0.26
N ASP A 239 -0.81 -2.80 -1.47
CA ASP A 239 -1.52 -2.91 -2.74
C ASP A 239 -2.30 -1.65 -3.12
N SER A 240 -1.59 -0.52 -3.06
CA SER A 240 -2.13 0.82 -3.27
C SER A 240 -1.90 1.36 -4.70
N ASP A 241 -1.90 0.49 -5.72
CA ASP A 241 -1.66 0.86 -7.14
C ASP A 241 -2.57 2.01 -7.61
N TYR A 242 -3.79 2.10 -7.07
CA TYR A 242 -4.79 3.12 -7.40
C TYR A 242 -4.86 4.29 -6.42
N GLY A 243 -3.97 4.36 -5.44
CA GLY A 243 -3.80 5.54 -4.60
C GLY A 243 -3.01 6.63 -5.34
N LEU A 244 -3.29 7.90 -5.09
CA LEU A 244 -2.71 9.06 -5.80
C LEU A 244 -2.79 8.93 -7.35
N PHE A 245 -3.73 8.12 -7.82
CA PHE A 245 -4.01 7.93 -9.23
C PHE A 245 -4.94 9.01 -9.79
N ARG A 246 -5.82 9.55 -8.95
CA ARG A 246 -6.76 10.63 -9.29
C ARG A 246 -6.84 11.63 -8.15
N SER A 247 -6.54 12.90 -8.43
CA SER A 247 -6.65 13.97 -7.43
C SER A 247 -8.08 14.16 -6.92
N GLY A 248 -9.07 13.98 -7.79
CA GLY A 248 -10.48 14.23 -7.51
C GLY A 248 -11.29 13.05 -6.98
N PHE A 249 -10.65 11.96 -6.57
CA PHE A 249 -11.37 10.87 -5.92
C PHE A 249 -11.82 11.29 -4.51
N ASP A 250 -13.14 11.46 -4.32
CA ASP A 250 -13.76 11.80 -3.03
C ASP A 250 -13.68 10.60 -2.08
N SER A 251 -12.53 10.44 -1.47
CA SER A 251 -12.22 9.33 -0.58
C SER A 251 -12.94 9.44 0.76
N PRO A 252 -13.09 10.60 1.43
CA PRO A 252 -13.88 10.69 2.67
C PRO A 252 -15.30 10.15 2.48
N THR A 253 -16.01 10.63 1.46
CA THR A 253 -17.35 10.13 1.17
C THR A 253 -17.32 8.65 0.79
N SER A 254 -16.34 8.22 -0.01
CA SER A 254 -16.24 6.85 -0.50
C SER A 254 -16.00 5.85 0.63
N TYR A 255 -15.07 6.15 1.54
CA TYR A 255 -14.69 5.25 2.64
C TYR A 255 -15.71 5.25 3.79
N LEU A 256 -16.41 6.36 4.03
CA LEU A 256 -17.30 6.53 5.19
C LEU A 256 -18.78 6.31 4.88
N LYS A 257 -19.15 6.08 3.63
CA LYS A 257 -20.54 5.77 3.29
C LYS A 257 -21.03 4.50 3.98
N PRO A 258 -22.30 4.44 4.41
CA PRO A 258 -22.91 3.23 4.93
C PRO A 258 -22.83 2.09 3.91
N LYS A 259 -22.74 0.87 4.42
CA LYS A 259 -22.73 -0.35 3.60
C LYS A 259 -23.88 -0.36 2.59
N GLY A 260 -23.60 -0.68 1.34
CA GLY A 260 -24.59 -0.75 0.26
C GLY A 260 -24.63 0.47 -0.67
N SER A 261 -23.91 1.54 -0.37
CA SER A 261 -23.89 2.77 -1.18
C SER A 261 -22.75 2.82 -2.23
N GLY A 262 -22.29 1.69 -2.70
CA GLY A 262 -21.35 1.59 -3.84
C GLY A 262 -19.91 1.27 -3.49
N GLN A 263 -19.55 1.10 -2.23
CA GLN A 263 -18.23 0.55 -1.86
C GLN A 263 -18.27 -0.97 -1.87
N GLN A 264 -17.56 -1.53 -2.81
CA GLN A 264 -17.38 -2.97 -2.88
C GLN A 264 -16.28 -3.39 -1.89
N ASN A 265 -16.48 -4.52 -1.23
CA ASN A 265 -15.48 -5.26 -0.44
C ASN A 265 -14.95 -4.62 0.85
N ILE A 266 -15.26 -3.37 1.19
CA ILE A 266 -14.88 -2.79 2.48
C ILE A 266 -16.02 -2.90 3.50
N ASN A 267 -15.72 -3.41 4.68
CA ASN A 267 -16.64 -3.35 5.81
C ASN A 267 -16.32 -2.10 6.65
N ASN A 268 -16.99 -1.00 6.37
CA ASN A 268 -16.80 0.27 7.07
C ASN A 268 -17.61 0.40 8.37
N THR A 269 -18.25 -0.67 8.83
CA THR A 269 -19.04 -0.66 10.08
C THR A 269 -18.23 -0.13 11.26
N LEU A 270 -16.96 -0.54 11.36
CA LEU A 270 -16.10 -0.18 12.49
C LEU A 270 -15.81 1.32 12.52
N ILE A 271 -15.36 1.90 11.41
CA ILE A 271 -15.04 3.34 11.36
C ILE A 271 -16.30 4.19 11.57
N VAL A 272 -17.41 3.82 10.94
CA VAL A 272 -18.68 4.54 11.10
C VAL A 272 -19.11 4.54 12.56
N LYS A 273 -19.03 3.39 13.25
CA LYS A 273 -19.38 3.28 14.68
C LYS A 273 -18.44 4.05 15.60
N LEU A 274 -17.16 4.06 15.33
CA LEU A 274 -16.20 4.86 16.09
C LEU A 274 -16.49 6.36 15.94
N LEU A 275 -16.78 6.81 14.72
CA LEU A 275 -17.05 8.24 14.44
C LEU A 275 -18.43 8.74 14.92
N GLU A 276 -19.32 7.85 15.41
CA GLU A 276 -20.51 8.23 16.15
C GLU A 276 -20.16 8.88 17.52
N ASN A 277 -19.00 8.54 18.09
CA ASN A 277 -18.49 9.11 19.33
C ASN A 277 -17.66 10.37 19.06
N ASP A 278 -17.97 11.47 19.73
CA ASP A 278 -17.34 12.78 19.50
C ASP A 278 -15.83 12.77 19.80
N GLU A 279 -15.40 12.08 20.86
CA GLU A 279 -13.97 11.95 21.21
C GLU A 279 -13.21 11.19 20.12
N MET A 280 -13.77 10.09 19.65
CA MET A 280 -13.17 9.29 18.58
C MET A 280 -13.17 10.05 17.25
N LYS A 281 -14.22 10.79 16.94
CA LYS A 281 -14.26 11.68 15.77
C LYS A 281 -13.21 12.77 15.86
N HIS A 282 -13.06 13.42 17.01
CA HIS A 282 -12.02 14.41 17.25
C HIS A 282 -10.61 13.81 17.06
N LYS A 283 -10.36 12.66 17.68
CA LYS A 283 -9.10 11.93 17.57
C LYS A 283 -8.77 11.58 16.11
N PHE A 284 -9.76 11.08 15.36
CA PHE A 284 -9.59 10.76 13.94
C PHE A 284 -9.28 12.01 13.10
N LEU A 285 -10.03 13.10 13.28
CA LEU A 285 -9.80 14.37 12.57
C LEU A 285 -8.43 14.96 12.88
N THR A 286 -8.00 14.89 14.15
CA THR A 286 -6.64 15.31 14.55
C THR A 286 -5.59 14.52 13.78
N ARG A 287 -5.72 13.19 13.74
CA ARG A 287 -4.75 12.34 13.05
C ARG A 287 -4.77 12.53 11.53
N LEU A 288 -5.96 12.67 10.96
CA LEU A 288 -6.12 12.98 9.53
C LEU A 288 -5.48 14.32 9.16
N GLY A 289 -5.61 15.31 10.06
CA GLY A 289 -4.96 16.61 9.92
C GLY A 289 -3.42 16.53 10.00
N GLU A 290 -2.86 15.72 10.91
CA GLU A 290 -1.40 15.48 10.97
C GLU A 290 -0.88 14.85 9.68
N VAL A 291 -1.55 13.83 9.16
CA VAL A 291 -1.22 13.20 7.87
C VAL A 291 -1.26 14.23 6.73
N PHE A 292 -2.33 15.02 6.69
CA PHE A 292 -2.51 16.09 5.71
C PHE A 292 -1.40 17.14 5.75
N GLN A 293 -1.02 17.60 6.95
CA GLN A 293 0.01 18.64 7.12
C GLN A 293 1.41 18.16 6.74
N VAL A 294 1.72 16.88 6.87
CA VAL A 294 3.00 16.32 6.42
C VAL A 294 3.01 16.13 4.90
N PHE A 295 1.94 15.64 4.32
CA PHE A 295 1.88 15.34 2.88
C PHE A 295 1.55 16.59 2.04
N THR A 296 2.37 17.63 2.17
CA THR A 296 2.32 18.80 1.29
C THR A 296 2.70 18.41 -0.15
N THR A 297 2.31 19.25 -1.11
CA THR A 297 2.74 19.10 -2.51
C THR A 297 4.25 18.99 -2.64
N GLU A 298 4.98 19.85 -1.96
CA GLU A 298 6.46 19.87 -1.98
C GLU A 298 7.04 18.56 -1.42
N PHE A 299 6.58 18.15 -0.23
CA PHE A 299 7.07 16.93 0.42
C PHE A 299 6.87 15.71 -0.47
N MET A 300 5.64 15.50 -0.97
CA MET A 300 5.34 14.37 -1.83
C MET A 300 6.10 14.41 -3.15
N THR A 301 6.22 15.59 -3.77
CA THR A 301 6.91 15.75 -5.06
C THR A 301 8.41 15.48 -4.93
N ASN A 302 9.03 15.88 -3.82
CA ASN A 302 10.44 15.59 -3.55
C ASN A 302 10.69 14.08 -3.46
N VAL A 303 9.92 13.37 -2.65
CA VAL A 303 10.03 11.89 -2.55
C VAL A 303 9.77 11.23 -3.90
N TYR A 304 8.76 11.69 -4.63
CA TYR A 304 8.41 11.16 -5.95
C TYR A 304 9.54 11.31 -6.97
N ASN A 305 10.13 12.51 -7.03
CA ASN A 305 11.22 12.82 -7.97
C ASN A 305 12.49 12.03 -7.65
N GLU A 306 12.82 11.85 -6.37
CA GLU A 306 13.94 11.00 -5.96
C GLU A 306 13.75 9.54 -6.42
N MET A 307 12.54 9.01 -6.27
CA MET A 307 12.23 7.64 -6.73
C MET A 307 12.30 7.55 -8.25
N ALA A 308 11.72 8.49 -8.98
CA ALA A 308 11.78 8.53 -10.44
C ALA A 308 13.22 8.58 -10.96
N ALA A 309 14.06 9.45 -10.36
CA ALA A 309 15.47 9.57 -10.72
C ALA A 309 16.28 8.27 -10.50
N ARG A 310 15.89 7.47 -9.50
CA ARG A 310 16.52 6.14 -9.28
C ARG A 310 16.15 5.12 -10.37
N LEU A 311 14.97 5.23 -10.96
CA LEU A 311 14.49 4.31 -12.00
C LEU A 311 14.97 4.73 -13.40
N GLU A 312 15.09 6.03 -13.66
CA GLU A 312 15.34 6.62 -14.97
C GLU A 312 16.48 5.95 -15.75
N PRO A 313 17.67 5.69 -15.16
CA PRO A 313 18.78 5.07 -15.90
C PRO A 313 18.47 3.69 -16.47
N GLU A 314 17.52 2.96 -15.87
CA GLU A 314 17.17 1.60 -16.24
C GLU A 314 16.01 1.55 -17.26
N MET A 315 15.20 2.58 -17.35
CA MET A 315 13.93 2.52 -18.09
C MET A 315 14.09 2.33 -19.59
N ALA A 316 15.14 2.89 -20.20
CA ALA A 316 15.39 2.69 -21.63
C ALA A 316 15.63 1.20 -21.97
N LEU A 317 16.45 0.52 -21.17
CA LEU A 317 16.74 -0.91 -21.34
C LEU A 317 15.51 -1.76 -21.00
N HIS A 318 14.80 -1.39 -19.94
CA HIS A 318 13.55 -2.05 -19.55
C HIS A 318 12.51 -2.05 -20.68
N PHE A 319 12.27 -0.90 -21.32
CA PHE A 319 11.31 -0.81 -22.41
C PHE A 319 11.82 -1.45 -23.69
N THR A 320 13.13 -1.51 -23.93
CA THR A 320 13.70 -2.32 -25.01
C THR A 320 13.30 -3.79 -24.89
N ARG A 321 13.20 -4.29 -23.65
CA ARG A 321 12.77 -5.68 -23.39
C ARG A 321 11.25 -5.86 -23.46
N TRP A 322 10.44 -4.88 -23.04
CA TRP A 322 9.05 -5.14 -22.74
C TRP A 322 8.02 -4.33 -23.55
N ALA A 323 8.41 -3.29 -24.31
CA ALA A 323 7.45 -2.43 -25.00
C ALA A 323 6.57 -3.19 -25.99
N GLU A 324 7.15 -3.99 -26.86
CA GLU A 324 6.43 -4.80 -27.84
C GLU A 324 5.49 -5.84 -27.18
N GLU A 325 5.95 -6.47 -26.11
CA GLU A 325 5.16 -7.46 -25.37
C GLU A 325 3.96 -6.80 -24.63
N ASN A 326 4.17 -5.60 -24.10
CA ASN A 326 3.12 -4.84 -23.42
C ASN A 326 2.03 -4.38 -24.38
N ASP A 327 2.41 -3.91 -25.58
CA ASP A 327 1.46 -3.51 -26.63
C ASP A 327 0.52 -4.65 -27.07
N LYS A 328 1.05 -5.87 -27.07
CA LYS A 328 0.27 -7.08 -27.41
C LYS A 328 -0.64 -7.58 -26.30
N ALA A 329 -0.52 -7.04 -25.10
CA ALA A 329 -1.29 -7.50 -23.96
C ALA A 329 -2.72 -6.95 -23.96
N ILE A 330 -3.67 -7.78 -23.58
CA ILE A 330 -5.07 -7.40 -23.47
C ILE A 330 -5.22 -6.40 -22.30
N ASN A 331 -5.95 -5.31 -22.55
CA ASN A 331 -6.26 -4.25 -21.58
C ASN A 331 -5.05 -3.43 -21.09
N ILE A 332 -3.95 -3.42 -21.83
CA ILE A 332 -2.84 -2.51 -21.62
C ILE A 332 -2.77 -1.54 -22.80
N ASP A 333 -2.86 -0.24 -22.49
CA ASP A 333 -2.59 0.82 -23.47
C ASP A 333 -1.12 1.26 -23.26
N SER A 334 -0.24 0.73 -24.11
CA SER A 334 1.20 0.98 -24.06
C SER A 334 1.76 1.10 -25.48
N PRO A 335 2.65 2.07 -25.76
CA PRO A 335 3.33 2.13 -27.05
C PRO A 335 4.18 0.87 -27.31
N SER A 336 4.19 0.42 -28.59
CA SER A 336 4.90 -0.78 -29.02
C SER A 336 6.42 -0.60 -29.15
N THR A 337 6.89 0.64 -29.25
CA THR A 337 8.33 0.92 -29.40
C THR A 337 8.99 1.33 -28.10
N PRO A 338 10.26 0.99 -27.85
CA PRO A 338 10.98 1.39 -26.65
C PRO A 338 10.98 2.90 -26.40
N GLU A 339 11.21 3.70 -27.43
CA GLU A 339 11.23 5.16 -27.33
C GLU A 339 9.82 5.72 -27.08
N GLY A 340 8.80 5.10 -27.65
CA GLY A 340 7.39 5.42 -27.37
C GLY A 340 7.02 5.14 -25.95
N ALA A 341 7.38 3.96 -25.43
CA ALA A 341 7.13 3.55 -24.06
C ALA A 341 7.89 4.43 -23.03
N LEU A 342 9.13 4.82 -23.34
CA LEU A 342 9.90 5.74 -22.49
C LEU A 342 9.26 7.14 -22.45
N ARG A 343 8.80 7.67 -23.60
CA ARG A 343 8.06 8.94 -23.62
C ARG A 343 6.75 8.84 -22.83
N TYR A 344 6.04 7.72 -22.98
CA TYR A 344 4.80 7.48 -22.24
C TYR A 344 5.05 7.43 -20.73
N TRP A 345 6.10 6.73 -20.28
CA TRP A 345 6.52 6.71 -18.89
C TRP A 345 6.75 8.12 -18.33
N ASN A 346 7.51 8.97 -19.04
CA ASN A 346 7.71 10.38 -18.65
C ASN A 346 6.38 11.15 -18.55
N THR A 347 5.50 10.98 -19.53
CA THR A 347 4.15 11.59 -19.51
C THR A 347 3.35 11.13 -18.28
N ARG A 348 3.47 9.87 -17.90
CA ARG A 348 2.80 9.33 -16.71
C ARG A 348 3.41 9.85 -15.41
N LEU A 349 4.72 10.07 -15.36
CA LEU A 349 5.37 10.77 -14.24
C LEU A 349 4.81 12.18 -14.07
N ASP A 350 4.69 12.94 -15.16
CA ASP A 350 4.15 14.31 -15.13
C ASP A 350 2.67 14.33 -14.74
N TYR A 351 1.90 13.36 -15.21
CA TYR A 351 0.50 13.19 -14.78
C TYR A 351 0.41 13.02 -13.26
N THR A 352 1.24 12.14 -12.67
CA THR A 352 1.24 11.93 -11.21
C THR A 352 1.70 13.20 -10.49
N ARG A 353 2.73 13.90 -10.96
CA ARG A 353 3.13 15.20 -10.40
C ARG A 353 1.96 16.18 -10.35
N ASN A 354 1.15 16.22 -11.40
CA ASN A 354 -0.06 17.05 -11.40
C ASN A 354 -1.12 16.58 -10.40
N VAL A 355 -1.26 15.27 -10.18
CA VAL A 355 -2.11 14.73 -9.10
C VAL A 355 -1.62 15.21 -7.74
N LEU A 356 -0.31 15.15 -7.47
CA LEU A 356 0.30 15.60 -6.21
C LEU A 356 0.09 17.10 -5.97
N LYS A 357 0.11 17.93 -7.01
CA LYS A 357 -0.18 19.37 -6.91
C LYS A 357 -1.61 19.65 -6.48
N LYS A 358 -2.55 18.86 -6.95
CA LYS A 358 -3.98 19.09 -6.71
C LYS A 358 -4.52 18.41 -5.46
N ARG A 359 -3.96 17.25 -5.09
CA ARG A 359 -4.53 16.40 -4.03
C ARG A 359 -4.69 17.11 -2.69
N PRO A 360 -3.73 17.87 -2.16
CA PRO A 360 -3.90 18.54 -0.87
C PRO A 360 -5.09 19.53 -0.86
N THR A 361 -5.22 20.37 -1.88
CA THR A 361 -6.31 21.35 -1.97
C THR A 361 -7.67 20.66 -2.08
N TYR A 362 -7.79 19.65 -2.94
CA TYR A 362 -9.04 18.93 -3.15
C TYR A 362 -9.41 18.07 -1.93
N PHE A 363 -8.44 17.43 -1.29
CA PHE A 363 -8.70 16.66 -0.09
C PHE A 363 -9.19 17.52 1.07
N TYR A 364 -8.63 18.72 1.24
CA TYR A 364 -9.10 19.70 2.23
C TYR A 364 -10.59 20.01 2.03
N GLU A 365 -11.01 20.31 0.79
CA GLU A 365 -12.41 20.60 0.45
C GLU A 365 -13.31 19.37 0.67
N MET A 366 -12.87 18.17 0.28
CA MET A 366 -13.61 16.93 0.47
C MET A 366 -13.88 16.65 1.95
N VAL A 367 -12.88 16.84 2.81
CA VAL A 367 -13.01 16.66 4.27
C VAL A 367 -13.95 17.69 4.84
N GLN A 368 -13.79 18.98 4.49
CA GLN A 368 -14.67 20.05 4.96
C GLN A 368 -16.13 19.74 4.63
N GLU A 369 -16.40 19.35 3.40
CA GLU A 369 -17.75 19.05 2.93
C GLU A 369 -18.32 17.79 3.61
N HIS A 370 -17.54 16.71 3.64
CA HIS A 370 -18.01 15.43 4.20
C HIS A 370 -18.36 15.51 5.69
N PHE A 371 -17.51 16.17 6.48
CA PHE A 371 -17.70 16.30 7.93
C PHE A 371 -18.48 17.55 8.34
N ALA A 372 -18.88 18.39 7.36
CA ALA A 372 -19.55 19.68 7.57
C ALA A 372 -18.80 20.58 8.57
N LEU A 373 -17.46 20.68 8.42
CA LEU A 373 -16.63 21.45 9.32
C LEU A 373 -16.67 22.94 8.97
N SER A 374 -16.73 23.79 10.00
CA SER A 374 -16.55 25.24 9.84
C SER A 374 -15.10 25.58 9.44
N ASP A 375 -14.87 26.79 8.94
CA ASP A 375 -13.53 27.25 8.60
C ASP A 375 -12.59 27.25 9.81
N ASP A 376 -13.09 27.61 11.00
CA ASP A 376 -12.34 27.56 12.25
C ASP A 376 -11.95 26.12 12.63
N GLN A 377 -12.85 25.16 12.44
CA GLN A 377 -12.55 23.74 12.67
C GLN A 377 -11.54 23.20 11.65
N MET A 378 -11.68 23.61 10.38
CA MET A 378 -10.68 23.25 9.37
C MET A 378 -9.30 23.85 9.69
N LEU A 379 -9.25 25.11 10.10
CA LEU A 379 -8.00 25.73 10.52
C LEU A 379 -7.38 25.02 11.73
N PHE A 380 -8.22 24.60 12.69
CA PHE A 380 -7.76 23.88 13.88
C PHE A 380 -7.14 22.52 13.56
N PHE A 381 -7.82 21.67 12.77
CA PHE A 381 -7.36 20.31 12.48
C PHE A 381 -6.32 20.24 11.34
N PHE A 382 -6.52 21.04 10.28
CA PHE A 382 -5.79 20.90 9.02
C PHE A 382 -4.86 22.08 8.71
N GLY A 383 -4.97 23.16 9.49
CA GLY A 383 -4.23 24.39 9.18
C GLY A 383 -4.82 25.17 8.01
N THR A 384 -4.02 26.05 7.42
CA THR A 384 -4.45 26.90 6.31
C THR A 384 -4.71 26.05 5.05
N LYS A 385 -5.82 26.34 4.36
CA LYS A 385 -6.13 25.69 3.08
C LYS A 385 -5.01 25.88 2.08
N PRO A 386 -4.47 24.79 1.48
CA PRO A 386 -3.46 24.91 0.43
C PRO A 386 -4.01 25.62 -0.80
N ILE A 387 -3.20 26.49 -1.39
CA ILE A 387 -3.51 27.13 -2.66
C ILE A 387 -3.13 26.17 -3.79
N LEU A 388 -4.03 26.01 -4.73
CA LEU A 388 -3.74 25.23 -5.94
C LEU A 388 -2.62 25.94 -6.73
N PRO A 389 -1.51 25.25 -7.04
CA PRO A 389 -0.43 25.86 -7.80
C PRO A 389 -0.89 26.37 -9.18
N ASP A 390 -0.36 27.52 -9.63
CA ASP A 390 -0.74 28.15 -10.90
C ASP A 390 -0.48 27.25 -12.13
N ASP A 391 0.52 26.37 -12.03
CA ASP A 391 0.88 25.40 -13.06
C ASP A 391 0.16 24.04 -12.92
N ALA A 392 -0.83 23.94 -12.03
CA ALA A 392 -1.67 22.75 -11.93
C ALA A 392 -2.66 22.68 -13.09
N VAL A 393 -2.65 21.55 -13.79
CA VAL A 393 -3.61 21.30 -14.88
C VAL A 393 -4.93 20.79 -14.30
N VAL A 394 -5.99 21.56 -14.45
CA VAL A 394 -7.35 21.23 -14.00
C VAL A 394 -8.24 20.88 -15.18
N THR A 395 -9.19 19.96 -14.93
CA THR A 395 -10.21 19.62 -15.95
C THR A 395 -11.41 20.53 -15.77
N GLU A 396 -11.72 21.35 -16.78
CA GLU A 396 -12.88 22.24 -16.77
C GLU A 396 -14.18 21.50 -16.52
N GLY A 397 -15.09 22.12 -15.77
CA GLY A 397 -16.41 21.60 -15.48
C GLY A 397 -16.49 20.45 -14.47
N LYS A 398 -15.37 20.05 -13.88
CA LYS A 398 -15.35 19.08 -12.78
C LYS A 398 -15.00 19.76 -11.47
N LYS A 399 -15.73 19.43 -10.39
CA LYS A 399 -15.53 20.02 -9.07
C LYS A 399 -14.10 19.80 -8.56
N TRP A 400 -13.53 18.63 -8.82
CA TRP A 400 -12.15 18.25 -8.45
C TRP A 400 -11.44 17.58 -9.67
N GLY A 401 -11.33 18.29 -10.76
CA GLY A 401 -10.86 17.77 -12.06
C GLY A 401 -9.35 17.89 -12.32
#